data_cbe90edc70a0a6ad6e830754d95fbe34
#
_entry.id   cbe90edc70a0a6ad6e830754d95fbe34
#
_cell.length_a   1.000
_cell.length_b   1.000
_cell.length_c   1.000
_cell.angle_alpha   90.00
_cell.angle_beta   90.00
_cell.angle_gamma   90.00
#
_symmetry.space_group_name_H-M   'P 1'
#
loop_
_entity.id
_entity.type
_entity.pdbx_description
1 polymer ?
#
loop_
_entity_poly.entity_id
_entity_poly.type
_entity_poly.pdbx_seq_one_letter_code
_entity_poly.pdbx_strand_id
1 'polypeptide(L)'
;SSKMLDKALHSSILETYNCVSVDGDTSTNDTLTIMANGLAGNKEITEEGPDYQIFLTALNKLNTIMAKKIAADGEGATRLVECNVNGAKDVETARALAKEIICSSLVKAAMFGADANFGRILCAMGYSGLDFNPDTTSIWFTSKTNSKRYFEDYESFQVHGENSVQVYKDGVPLEFDEELAKKVMSEEAVEILVECKDGNASGKAWGCDLTYDYVKINGDYRT
;
A
#
# COMPACT_ATOMS: atom_id res chain seq x y z
N SER A 1 -0.26 -6.64 29.42
CA SER A 1 1.06 -6.37 30.02
C SER A 1 1.92 -5.58 29.05
N SER A 2 2.94 -4.87 29.51
CA SER A 2 3.86 -4.12 28.66
C SER A 2 4.52 -5.02 27.60
N LYS A 3 4.88 -6.24 27.95
CA LYS A 3 5.47 -7.22 27.03
C LYS A 3 4.51 -7.57 25.87
N MET A 4 3.22 -7.78 26.14
CA MET A 4 2.25 -8.08 25.08
C MET A 4 1.90 -6.87 24.25
N LEU A 5 1.91 -5.69 24.86
CA LEU A 5 1.70 -4.43 24.17
C LEU A 5 2.83 -4.15 23.17
N ASP A 6 4.08 -4.30 23.61
CA ASP A 6 5.28 -4.18 22.78
C ASP A 6 5.26 -5.18 21.61
N LYS A 7 4.97 -6.45 21.91
CA LYS A 7 4.86 -7.49 20.87
C LYS A 7 3.78 -7.16 19.83
N ALA A 8 2.60 -6.70 20.27
CA ALA A 8 1.53 -6.34 19.36
C ALA A 8 1.90 -5.16 18.47
N LEU A 9 2.55 -4.13 19.04
CA LEU A 9 3.02 -2.97 18.30
C LEU A 9 4.02 -3.38 17.22
N HIS A 10 5.07 -4.14 17.57
CA HIS A 10 6.08 -4.59 16.62
C HIS A 10 5.48 -5.45 15.50
N SER A 11 4.57 -6.38 15.82
CA SER A 11 3.89 -7.18 14.80
C SER A 11 3.05 -6.32 13.87
N SER A 12 2.35 -5.34 14.41
CA SER A 12 1.47 -4.46 13.62
C SER A 12 2.23 -3.52 12.69
N ILE A 13 3.37 -2.98 13.14
CA ILE A 13 4.19 -2.03 12.35
C ILE A 13 4.65 -2.67 11.04
N LEU A 14 5.04 -3.93 11.06
CA LEU A 14 5.54 -4.65 9.87
C LEU A 14 4.48 -4.75 8.76
N GLU A 15 3.21 -4.74 9.12
CA GLU A 15 2.07 -4.88 8.20
C GLU A 15 1.37 -3.57 7.89
N THR A 16 1.78 -2.48 8.55
CA THR A 16 1.12 -1.19 8.44
C THR A 16 2.10 -0.07 8.10
N TYR A 17 2.68 0.60 9.08
CA TYR A 17 3.50 1.80 8.84
C TYR A 17 4.77 1.52 8.02
N ASN A 18 5.41 0.34 8.18
CA ASN A 18 6.55 -0.04 7.35
C ASN A 18 6.19 -0.30 5.88
N CYS A 19 4.89 -0.41 5.59
CA CYS A 19 4.38 -0.52 4.23
C CYS A 19 4.06 0.84 3.58
N VAL A 20 4.26 1.95 4.29
CA VAL A 20 4.02 3.32 3.77
C VAL A 20 5.30 3.89 3.16
N SER A 21 5.15 4.64 2.07
CA SER A 21 6.20 5.51 1.53
C SER A 21 5.57 6.72 0.84
N VAL A 22 6.09 7.92 1.14
CA VAL A 22 5.72 9.16 0.43
C VAL A 22 6.72 9.44 -0.68
N ASP A 23 8.01 9.46 -0.39
CA ASP A 23 9.08 9.83 -1.33
C ASP A 23 10.27 8.84 -1.38
N GLY A 24 10.22 7.78 -0.58
CA GLY A 24 11.28 6.77 -0.47
C GLY A 24 12.29 7.05 0.63
N ASP A 25 12.32 8.26 1.18
CA ASP A 25 13.22 8.62 2.27
C ASP A 25 12.65 8.22 3.64
N THR A 26 13.53 8.03 4.61
CA THR A 26 13.17 7.68 5.98
C THR A 26 13.42 8.86 6.90
N SER A 27 12.39 9.28 7.64
CA SER A 27 12.53 10.30 8.68
C SER A 27 13.40 9.82 9.85
N THR A 28 14.15 10.74 10.44
CA THR A 28 14.93 10.47 11.65
C THR A 28 14.12 10.65 12.95
N ASN A 29 12.92 11.21 12.85
CA ASN A 29 12.15 11.71 14.00
C ASN A 29 10.76 11.08 14.13
N ASP A 30 10.31 10.27 13.16
CA ASP A 30 9.01 9.62 13.25
C ASP A 30 8.96 8.65 14.42
N THR A 31 7.88 8.75 15.20
CA THR A 31 7.72 7.96 16.40
C THR A 31 6.31 7.40 16.48
N LEU A 32 6.20 6.10 16.71
CA LEU A 32 4.94 5.42 17.00
C LEU A 32 4.98 4.88 18.43
N THR A 33 4.01 5.25 19.24
CA THR A 33 3.90 4.80 20.62
C THR A 33 2.52 4.22 20.90
N ILE A 34 2.45 3.23 21.77
CA ILE A 34 1.21 2.67 22.29
C ILE A 34 1.23 2.73 23.82
N MET A 35 0.15 3.22 24.41
CA MET A 35 0.01 3.36 25.85
C MET A 35 -1.32 2.78 26.32
N ALA A 36 -1.31 2.02 27.43
CA ALA A 36 -2.49 1.49 28.07
C ALA A 36 -2.43 1.79 29.58
N ASN A 37 -3.45 2.47 30.10
CA ASN A 37 -3.52 2.89 31.51
C ASN A 37 -4.13 1.85 32.45
N GLY A 38 -4.63 0.72 31.93
CA GLY A 38 -5.23 -0.38 32.70
C GLY A 38 -6.61 -0.07 33.29
N LEU A 39 -7.26 1.03 32.92
CA LEU A 39 -8.56 1.42 33.52
C LEU A 39 -9.78 0.76 32.86
N ALA A 40 -9.61 -0.06 31.82
CA ALA A 40 -10.70 -0.75 31.15
C ALA A 40 -11.33 -1.88 32.01
N GLY A 41 -10.64 -2.31 33.08
CA GLY A 41 -11.14 -3.32 34.01
C GLY A 41 -11.15 -4.76 33.43
N ASN A 42 -10.61 -4.96 32.26
CA ASN A 42 -10.45 -6.30 31.67
C ASN A 42 -9.32 -7.08 32.36
N LYS A 43 -9.35 -8.39 32.25
CA LYS A 43 -8.23 -9.24 32.68
C LYS A 43 -6.97 -8.86 31.89
N GLU A 44 -5.84 -8.72 32.59
CA GLU A 44 -4.58 -8.41 31.94
C GLU A 44 -4.19 -9.52 30.95
N ILE A 45 -3.85 -9.11 29.72
CA ILE A 45 -3.34 -10.03 28.68
C ILE A 45 -1.84 -10.22 28.94
N THR A 46 -1.43 -11.39 29.38
CA THR A 46 -0.04 -11.74 29.76
C THR A 46 0.62 -12.71 28.80
N GLU A 47 -0.14 -13.35 27.91
CA GLU A 47 0.31 -14.36 26.95
C GLU A 47 -0.45 -14.26 25.63
N GLU A 48 0.05 -14.96 24.61
CA GLU A 48 -0.65 -15.09 23.33
C GLU A 48 -1.81 -16.09 23.47
N GLY A 49 -3.02 -15.59 23.28
CA GLY A 49 -4.25 -16.34 23.38
C GLY A 49 -5.38 -15.61 22.65
N PRO A 50 -6.63 -16.07 22.76
CA PRO A 50 -7.76 -15.46 22.04
C PRO A 50 -7.88 -13.94 22.26
N ASP A 51 -7.74 -13.47 23.51
CA ASP A 51 -7.85 -12.06 23.85
C ASP A 51 -6.72 -11.24 23.21
N TYR A 52 -5.50 -11.78 23.15
CA TYR A 52 -4.38 -11.16 22.45
C TYR A 52 -4.65 -11.05 20.94
N GLN A 53 -5.20 -12.10 20.32
CA GLN A 53 -5.52 -12.11 18.89
C GLN A 53 -6.61 -11.09 18.55
N ILE A 54 -7.64 -10.97 19.38
CA ILE A 54 -8.68 -9.95 19.24
C ILE A 54 -8.06 -8.55 19.31
N PHE A 55 -7.22 -8.31 20.31
CA PHE A 55 -6.51 -7.03 20.47
C PHE A 55 -5.62 -6.72 19.27
N LEU A 56 -4.78 -7.67 18.83
CA LEU A 56 -3.89 -7.51 17.69
C LEU A 56 -4.67 -7.21 16.39
N THR A 57 -5.77 -7.93 16.17
CA THR A 57 -6.64 -7.70 15.00
C THR A 57 -7.21 -6.28 15.00
N ALA A 58 -7.70 -5.81 16.14
CA ALA A 58 -8.23 -4.45 16.27
C ALA A 58 -7.12 -3.39 16.10
N LEU A 59 -5.93 -3.63 16.64
CA LEU A 59 -4.77 -2.76 16.49
C LEU A 59 -4.33 -2.69 15.02
N ASN A 60 -4.25 -3.83 14.34
CA ASN A 60 -3.89 -3.88 12.91
C ASN A 60 -4.90 -3.12 12.04
N LYS A 61 -6.19 -3.25 12.33
CA LYS A 61 -7.22 -2.49 11.63
C LYS A 61 -7.05 -0.98 11.81
N LEU A 62 -6.85 -0.54 13.04
CA LEU A 62 -6.62 0.88 13.36
C LEU A 62 -5.35 1.39 12.67
N ASN A 63 -4.25 0.68 12.81
CA ASN A 63 -2.96 1.07 12.24
C ASN A 63 -2.99 1.06 10.72
N THR A 64 -3.72 0.15 10.07
CA THR A 64 -3.94 0.17 8.61
C THR A 64 -4.67 1.45 8.17
N ILE A 65 -5.73 1.84 8.89
CA ILE A 65 -6.47 3.07 8.59
C ILE A 65 -5.54 4.29 8.73
N MET A 66 -4.75 4.34 9.79
CA MET A 66 -3.79 5.44 10.02
C MET A 66 -2.68 5.46 8.98
N ALA A 67 -2.11 4.31 8.62
CA ALA A 67 -1.09 4.18 7.59
C ALA A 67 -1.59 4.69 6.22
N LYS A 68 -2.81 4.31 5.83
CA LYS A 68 -3.45 4.82 4.60
C LYS A 68 -3.64 6.34 4.64
N LYS A 69 -4.06 6.89 5.79
CA LYS A 69 -4.22 8.34 5.95
C LYS A 69 -2.89 9.08 5.84
N ILE A 70 -1.83 8.56 6.45
CA ILE A 70 -0.48 9.12 6.32
C ILE A 70 -0.01 9.10 4.87
N ALA A 71 -0.20 7.98 4.17
CA ALA A 71 0.16 7.88 2.75
C ALA A 71 -0.62 8.87 1.87
N ALA A 72 -1.93 9.05 2.14
CA ALA A 72 -2.79 9.98 1.40
C ALA A 72 -2.46 11.46 1.68
N ASP A 73 -1.95 11.77 2.87
CA ASP A 73 -1.56 13.12 3.32
C ASP A 73 -0.08 13.43 3.02
N GLY A 74 0.52 12.69 2.09
CA GLY A 74 1.87 12.98 1.62
C GLY A 74 1.99 14.38 1.04
N GLU A 75 3.17 14.99 1.12
CA GLU A 75 3.42 16.38 0.71
C GLU A 75 2.98 16.65 -0.73
N GLY A 76 1.95 17.48 -0.89
CA GLY A 76 1.39 17.84 -2.19
C GLY A 76 0.67 16.70 -2.92
N ALA A 77 0.39 15.58 -2.26
CA ALA A 77 -0.30 14.44 -2.84
C ALA A 77 -1.74 14.76 -3.24
N THR A 78 -2.19 14.16 -4.33
CA THR A 78 -3.59 14.26 -4.80
C THR A 78 -4.33 12.92 -4.76
N ARG A 79 -3.60 11.81 -4.62
CA ARG A 79 -4.15 10.45 -4.64
C ARG A 79 -3.43 9.55 -3.67
N LEU A 80 -4.21 8.72 -2.97
CA LEU A 80 -3.70 7.54 -2.30
C LEU A 80 -3.47 6.44 -3.33
N VAL A 81 -2.30 5.81 -3.29
CA VAL A 81 -1.98 4.65 -4.12
C VAL A 81 -1.75 3.44 -3.21
N GLU A 82 -2.57 2.42 -3.36
CA GLU A 82 -2.37 1.12 -2.73
C GLU A 82 -1.80 0.15 -3.76
N CYS A 83 -0.76 -0.58 -3.41
CA CYS A 83 -0.22 -1.65 -4.25
C CYS A 83 -0.40 -2.99 -3.52
N ASN A 84 -1.08 -3.92 -4.14
CA ASN A 84 -1.24 -5.30 -3.68
C ASN A 84 -0.53 -6.25 -4.63
N VAL A 85 0.38 -7.08 -4.10
CA VAL A 85 1.07 -8.14 -4.82
C VAL A 85 0.62 -9.47 -4.28
N ASN A 86 0.02 -10.30 -5.12
CA ASN A 86 -0.47 -11.64 -4.78
C ASN A 86 0.32 -12.71 -5.55
N GLY A 87 0.35 -13.93 -5.02
CA GLY A 87 0.98 -15.07 -5.68
C GLY A 87 2.49 -15.03 -5.72
N ALA A 88 3.13 -14.25 -4.84
CA ALA A 88 4.58 -14.23 -4.70
C ALA A 88 5.09 -15.46 -3.93
N LYS A 89 6.39 -15.72 -4.03
CA LYS A 89 7.09 -16.83 -3.40
C LYS A 89 6.90 -16.87 -1.89
N ASP A 90 7.03 -15.73 -1.23
CA ASP A 90 6.86 -15.53 0.20
C ASP A 90 6.37 -14.10 0.52
N VAL A 91 5.98 -13.85 1.77
CA VAL A 91 5.43 -12.57 2.22
C VAL A 91 6.46 -11.44 2.13
N GLU A 92 7.73 -11.72 2.38
CA GLU A 92 8.81 -10.73 2.31
C GLU A 92 8.98 -10.26 0.87
N THR A 93 9.01 -11.19 -0.08
CA THR A 93 9.05 -10.90 -1.51
C THR A 93 7.84 -10.08 -1.94
N ALA A 94 6.61 -10.49 -1.55
CA ALA A 94 5.40 -9.76 -1.90
C ALA A 94 5.41 -8.31 -1.40
N ARG A 95 5.82 -8.10 -0.15
CA ARG A 95 5.92 -6.75 0.46
C ARG A 95 7.00 -5.90 -0.22
N ALA A 96 8.16 -6.49 -0.49
CA ALA A 96 9.24 -5.76 -1.12
C ALA A 96 8.89 -5.33 -2.54
N LEU A 97 8.27 -6.21 -3.35
CA LEU A 97 7.77 -5.86 -4.68
C LEU A 97 6.73 -4.73 -4.61
N ALA A 98 5.76 -4.82 -3.70
CA ALA A 98 4.76 -3.77 -3.51
C ALA A 98 5.41 -2.44 -3.09
N LYS A 99 6.39 -2.48 -2.21
CA LYS A 99 7.12 -1.30 -1.74
C LYS A 99 7.91 -0.64 -2.86
N GLU A 100 8.64 -1.41 -3.67
CA GLU A 100 9.40 -0.88 -4.82
C GLU A 100 8.47 -0.18 -5.84
N ILE A 101 7.30 -0.76 -6.12
CA ILE A 101 6.30 -0.13 -6.99
C ILE A 101 5.88 1.24 -6.44
N ILE A 102 5.53 1.30 -5.15
CA ILE A 102 5.09 2.54 -4.48
C ILE A 102 6.20 3.58 -4.38
N CYS A 103 7.45 3.17 -4.19
CA CYS A 103 8.62 4.07 -4.10
C CYS A 103 9.09 4.60 -5.47
N SER A 104 8.69 3.96 -6.57
CA SER A 104 9.15 4.34 -7.91
C SER A 104 8.65 5.73 -8.32
N SER A 105 9.54 6.70 -8.50
CA SER A 105 9.21 8.05 -8.96
C SER A 105 8.48 8.03 -10.31
N LEU A 106 8.82 7.10 -11.22
CA LEU A 106 8.14 6.96 -12.52
C LEU A 106 6.72 6.43 -12.37
N VAL A 107 6.49 5.46 -11.47
CA VAL A 107 5.13 4.97 -11.16
C VAL A 107 4.32 6.09 -10.52
N LYS A 108 4.85 6.79 -9.52
CA LYS A 108 4.18 7.89 -8.84
C LYS A 108 3.82 9.04 -9.81
N ALA A 109 4.71 9.37 -10.76
CA ALA A 109 4.44 10.35 -11.81
C ALA A 109 3.36 9.88 -12.80
N ALA A 110 3.32 8.56 -13.13
CA ALA A 110 2.25 7.99 -13.94
C ALA A 110 0.90 8.07 -13.22
N MET A 111 0.88 7.80 -11.91
CA MET A 111 -0.31 7.97 -11.09
C MET A 111 -0.83 9.41 -11.12
N PHE A 112 0.05 10.40 -10.98
CA PHE A 112 -0.31 11.82 -11.10
C PHE A 112 -0.88 12.17 -12.48
N GLY A 113 -0.24 11.66 -13.54
CA GLY A 113 -0.68 11.87 -14.93
C GLY A 113 -1.88 11.04 -15.37
N ALA A 114 -2.42 10.16 -14.52
CA ALA A 114 -3.44 9.18 -14.84
C ALA A 114 -3.06 8.30 -16.07
N ASP A 115 -1.78 7.89 -16.13
CA ASP A 115 -1.18 7.04 -17.16
C ASP A 115 -1.13 5.59 -16.66
N ALA A 116 -1.94 4.70 -17.24
CA ALA A 116 -2.03 3.28 -16.88
C ALA A 116 -0.81 2.48 -17.38
N ASN A 117 0.38 2.85 -16.90
CA ASN A 117 1.67 2.41 -17.41
C ASN A 117 2.19 1.15 -16.70
N PHE A 118 1.81 -0.04 -17.19
CA PHE A 118 2.30 -1.32 -16.66
C PHE A 118 3.82 -1.48 -16.81
N GLY A 119 4.44 -0.89 -17.83
CA GLY A 119 5.89 -0.99 -18.05
C GLY A 119 6.69 -0.38 -16.93
N ARG A 120 6.23 0.74 -16.34
CA ARG A 120 6.85 1.36 -15.17
C ARG A 120 6.71 0.49 -13.92
N ILE A 121 5.58 -0.25 -13.78
CA ILE A 121 5.37 -1.18 -12.68
C ILE A 121 6.36 -2.34 -12.78
N LEU A 122 6.44 -3.01 -13.94
CA LEU A 122 7.39 -4.10 -14.18
C LEU A 122 8.84 -3.65 -13.97
N CYS A 123 9.18 -2.43 -14.43
CA CYS A 123 10.49 -1.83 -14.21
C CYS A 123 10.80 -1.66 -12.72
N ALA A 124 9.84 -1.14 -11.94
CA ALA A 124 9.99 -0.99 -10.49
C ALA A 124 10.18 -2.36 -9.81
N MET A 125 9.39 -3.36 -10.18
CA MET A 125 9.56 -4.73 -9.68
C MET A 125 10.96 -5.29 -9.99
N GLY A 126 11.48 -5.02 -11.19
CA GLY A 126 12.82 -5.43 -11.60
C GLY A 126 13.94 -4.80 -10.76
N TYR A 127 13.75 -3.57 -10.27
CA TYR A 127 14.73 -2.90 -9.39
C TYR A 127 14.76 -3.46 -7.97
N SER A 128 13.75 -4.21 -7.54
CA SER A 128 13.72 -4.85 -6.21
C SER A 128 14.89 -5.79 -5.97
N GLY A 129 15.51 -6.31 -7.04
CA GLY A 129 16.54 -7.35 -6.97
C GLY A 129 16.01 -8.71 -6.54
N LEU A 130 14.68 -8.87 -6.46
CA LEU A 130 14.01 -10.11 -6.10
C LEU A 130 13.53 -10.84 -7.36
N ASP A 131 13.51 -12.16 -7.27
CA ASP A 131 13.03 -13.00 -8.36
C ASP A 131 11.49 -12.95 -8.44
N PHE A 132 10.98 -12.62 -9.61
CA PHE A 132 9.60 -12.82 -10.03
C PHE A 132 9.58 -13.16 -11.51
N ASN A 133 8.53 -13.83 -11.97
CA ASN A 133 8.41 -14.19 -13.38
C ASN A 133 7.47 -13.21 -14.11
N PRO A 134 8.00 -12.29 -14.94
CA PRO A 134 7.17 -11.34 -15.69
C PRO A 134 6.25 -12.03 -16.69
N ASP A 135 6.62 -13.21 -17.23
CA ASP A 135 5.82 -13.93 -18.23
C ASP A 135 4.53 -14.56 -17.65
N THR A 136 4.43 -14.62 -16.32
CA THR A 136 3.24 -15.11 -15.61
C THR A 136 2.57 -14.05 -14.77
N THR A 137 3.09 -12.81 -14.82
CA THR A 137 2.56 -11.66 -14.06
C THR A 137 1.37 -11.05 -14.80
N SER A 138 0.39 -10.57 -14.01
CA SER A 138 -0.75 -9.81 -14.50
C SER A 138 -0.95 -8.55 -13.67
N ILE A 139 -1.43 -7.45 -14.28
CA ILE A 139 -1.53 -6.13 -13.64
C ILE A 139 -2.88 -5.48 -13.97
N TRP A 140 -3.51 -4.92 -12.92
CA TRP A 140 -4.73 -4.13 -13.00
C TRP A 140 -4.57 -2.79 -12.28
N PHE A 141 -5.33 -1.81 -12.73
CA PHE A 141 -5.65 -0.60 -12.00
C PHE A 141 -7.11 -0.63 -11.61
N THR A 142 -7.41 -0.31 -10.36
CA THR A 142 -8.77 -0.33 -9.81
C THR A 142 -9.00 0.89 -8.94
N SER A 143 -10.21 1.43 -8.92
CA SER A 143 -10.58 2.50 -8.00
C SER A 143 -11.90 2.21 -7.31
N LYS A 144 -12.12 2.84 -6.15
CA LYS A 144 -13.41 2.80 -5.43
C LYS A 144 -14.15 4.12 -5.65
N THR A 145 -15.38 4.06 -6.10
CA THR A 145 -16.27 5.20 -6.36
C THR A 145 -16.72 5.96 -5.10
N ASN A 146 -16.23 5.66 -3.90
CA ASN A 146 -16.61 6.32 -2.67
C ASN A 146 -15.42 6.48 -1.74
N SER A 147 -14.54 7.41 -2.10
CA SER A 147 -13.27 7.69 -1.42
C SER A 147 -13.40 7.92 0.10
N LYS A 148 -14.52 8.48 0.58
CA LYS A 148 -14.74 8.70 2.02
C LYS A 148 -14.82 7.43 2.85
N ARG A 149 -15.20 6.30 2.26
CA ARG A 149 -15.20 4.98 2.92
C ARG A 149 -13.89 4.22 2.73
N TYR A 150 -13.04 4.64 1.83
CA TYR A 150 -11.79 3.92 1.54
C TYR A 150 -10.90 3.74 2.78
N PHE A 151 -10.83 4.75 3.62
CA PHE A 151 -10.05 4.70 4.86
C PHE A 151 -10.72 3.85 5.95
N GLU A 152 -12.05 3.67 5.89
CA GLU A 152 -12.82 2.89 6.85
C GLU A 152 -12.92 1.41 6.46
N ASP A 153 -12.78 1.12 5.15
CA ASP A 153 -12.84 -0.24 4.64
C ASP A 153 -11.46 -0.91 4.74
N TYR A 154 -11.37 -1.91 5.61
CA TYR A 154 -10.22 -2.79 5.74
C TYR A 154 -10.12 -3.78 4.57
N GLU A 155 -11.23 -3.99 3.87
CA GLU A 155 -11.32 -4.97 2.78
C GLU A 155 -10.59 -4.47 1.53
N SER A 156 -9.88 -5.40 0.88
CA SER A 156 -9.23 -5.17 -0.42
C SER A 156 -10.26 -4.82 -1.50
N PHE A 157 -9.82 -4.11 -2.53
CA PHE A 157 -10.62 -3.80 -3.70
C PHE A 157 -11.17 -5.08 -4.37
N GLN A 158 -12.36 -4.99 -4.94
CA GLN A 158 -12.87 -6.07 -5.81
C GLN A 158 -12.38 -5.83 -7.24
N VAL A 159 -11.50 -6.71 -7.71
CA VAL A 159 -10.77 -6.62 -8.98
C VAL A 159 -11.66 -6.69 -10.23
N HIS A 160 -12.94 -7.00 -10.12
CA HIS A 160 -13.81 -7.28 -11.26
C HIS A 160 -15.05 -6.38 -11.34
N GLY A 161 -14.92 -5.11 -10.89
CA GLY A 161 -15.99 -4.13 -10.95
C GLY A 161 -15.89 -3.22 -12.18
N GLU A 162 -16.90 -2.38 -12.38
CA GLU A 162 -16.98 -1.36 -13.45
C GLU A 162 -15.84 -0.32 -13.42
N ASN A 163 -15.04 -0.29 -12.35
CA ASN A 163 -13.91 0.61 -12.12
C ASN A 163 -12.57 -0.15 -12.04
N SER A 164 -12.39 -1.16 -12.87
CA SER A 164 -11.15 -1.94 -12.96
C SER A 164 -10.70 -2.09 -14.42
N VAL A 165 -9.42 -1.91 -14.67
CA VAL A 165 -8.80 -2.06 -15.99
C VAL A 165 -7.61 -3.00 -15.89
N GLN A 166 -7.64 -4.10 -16.63
CA GLN A 166 -6.48 -4.98 -16.80
C GLN A 166 -5.62 -4.46 -17.94
N VAL A 167 -4.35 -4.19 -17.66
CA VAL A 167 -3.40 -3.62 -18.64
C VAL A 167 -2.32 -4.60 -19.08
N TYR A 168 -2.11 -5.66 -18.29
CA TYR A 168 -1.10 -6.69 -18.55
C TYR A 168 -1.61 -8.04 -18.06
N LYS A 169 -1.47 -9.10 -18.85
CA LYS A 169 -1.95 -10.43 -18.50
C LYS A 169 -0.98 -11.50 -18.94
N ASP A 170 -0.54 -12.34 -17.98
CA ASP A 170 0.31 -13.50 -18.22
C ASP A 170 1.48 -13.19 -19.19
N GLY A 171 2.21 -12.11 -18.90
CA GLY A 171 3.36 -11.70 -19.70
C GLY A 171 3.04 -10.90 -20.96
N VAL A 172 1.77 -10.62 -21.25
CA VAL A 172 1.36 -9.97 -22.49
C VAL A 172 0.66 -8.63 -22.20
N PRO A 173 1.10 -7.52 -22.86
CA PRO A 173 0.35 -6.27 -22.85
C PRO A 173 -1.05 -6.45 -23.44
N LEU A 174 -2.05 -5.83 -22.83
CA LEU A 174 -3.41 -5.82 -23.35
C LEU A 174 -3.75 -4.48 -23.99
N GLU A 175 -4.60 -4.53 -25.02
CA GLU A 175 -5.37 -3.37 -25.44
C GLU A 175 -6.48 -3.14 -24.41
N PHE A 176 -6.65 -1.89 -23.94
CA PHE A 176 -7.64 -1.53 -22.92
C PHE A 176 -8.32 -0.20 -23.27
N ASP A 177 -9.43 0.08 -22.63
CA ASP A 177 -10.14 1.35 -22.74
C ASP A 177 -9.39 2.46 -21.99
N GLU A 178 -8.72 3.33 -22.75
CA GLU A 178 -7.93 4.47 -22.22
C GLU A 178 -8.80 5.48 -21.45
N GLU A 179 -10.05 5.70 -21.85
CA GLU A 179 -10.96 6.62 -21.15
C GLU A 179 -11.38 6.03 -19.79
N LEU A 180 -11.65 4.72 -19.76
CA LEU A 180 -11.93 4.02 -18.51
C LEU A 180 -10.68 4.01 -17.61
N ALA A 181 -9.51 3.74 -18.15
CA ALA A 181 -8.25 3.77 -17.40
C ALA A 181 -8.00 5.13 -16.78
N LYS A 182 -8.15 6.20 -17.56
CA LYS A 182 -8.02 7.57 -17.07
C LYS A 182 -9.05 7.92 -15.99
N LYS A 183 -10.30 7.48 -16.15
CA LYS A 183 -11.35 7.64 -15.14
C LYS A 183 -10.96 6.95 -13.83
N VAL A 184 -10.56 5.68 -13.89
CA VAL A 184 -10.12 4.87 -12.73
C VAL A 184 -8.96 5.55 -12.02
N MET A 185 -7.94 5.95 -12.77
CA MET A 185 -6.72 6.53 -12.21
C MET A 185 -6.88 7.98 -11.74
N SER A 186 -7.99 8.65 -12.06
CA SER A 186 -8.29 10.02 -11.60
C SER A 186 -9.02 10.07 -10.26
N GLU A 187 -9.40 8.94 -9.69
CA GLU A 187 -10.03 8.86 -8.37
C GLU A 187 -9.03 9.17 -7.24
N GLU A 188 -9.54 9.60 -6.07
CA GLU A 188 -8.73 9.93 -4.90
C GLU A 188 -7.98 8.72 -4.30
N ALA A 189 -8.43 7.51 -4.57
CA ALA A 189 -7.80 6.27 -4.14
C ALA A 189 -7.77 5.26 -5.28
N VAL A 190 -6.56 4.84 -5.65
CA VAL A 190 -6.30 3.91 -6.73
C VAL A 190 -5.48 2.74 -6.21
N GLU A 191 -5.86 1.53 -6.60
CA GLU A 191 -5.12 0.31 -6.35
C GLU A 191 -4.38 -0.13 -7.62
N ILE A 192 -3.13 -0.51 -7.44
CA ILE A 192 -2.34 -1.30 -8.37
C ILE A 192 -2.38 -2.74 -7.85
N LEU A 193 -3.05 -3.64 -8.57
CA LEU A 193 -3.02 -5.06 -8.27
C LEU A 193 -2.04 -5.75 -9.20
N VAL A 194 -1.12 -6.51 -8.61
CA VAL A 194 -0.19 -7.40 -9.31
C VAL A 194 -0.44 -8.82 -8.88
N GLU A 195 -0.71 -9.69 -9.83
CA GLU A 195 -0.79 -11.13 -9.61
C GLU A 195 0.41 -11.82 -10.24
N CYS A 196 1.20 -12.48 -9.40
CA CYS A 196 2.29 -13.38 -9.77
C CYS A 196 1.79 -14.84 -9.68
N LYS A 197 2.57 -15.78 -10.26
CA LYS A 197 2.29 -17.22 -10.14
C LYS A 197 3.50 -17.98 -9.56
N ASP A 198 4.30 -17.29 -8.72
CA ASP A 198 5.53 -17.82 -8.13
C ASP A 198 5.28 -18.53 -6.80
N GLY A 199 4.07 -18.34 -6.21
CA GLY A 199 3.67 -18.94 -4.94
C GLY A 199 2.24 -18.55 -4.54
N ASN A 200 2.00 -18.45 -3.23
CA ASN A 200 0.67 -18.12 -2.67
C ASN A 200 0.71 -16.97 -1.65
N ALA A 201 1.85 -16.31 -1.51
CA ALA A 201 1.99 -15.23 -0.55
C ALA A 201 1.48 -13.91 -1.12
N SER A 202 1.02 -13.04 -0.21
CA SER A 202 0.54 -11.70 -0.55
C SER A 202 1.21 -10.65 0.32
N GLY A 203 1.38 -9.47 -0.26
CA GLY A 203 1.90 -8.30 0.43
C GLY A 203 1.32 -7.03 -0.15
N LYS A 204 1.39 -5.94 0.63
CA LYS A 204 0.85 -4.65 0.23
C LYS A 204 1.72 -3.50 0.70
N ALA A 205 1.58 -2.38 0.00
CA ALA A 205 2.18 -1.11 0.38
C ALA A 205 1.25 0.06 0.01
N TRP A 206 1.44 1.19 0.69
CA TRP A 206 0.68 2.42 0.47
C TRP A 206 1.62 3.58 0.21
N GLY A 207 1.24 4.41 -0.72
CA GLY A 207 1.93 5.64 -1.06
C GLY A 207 0.98 6.65 -1.65
N CYS A 208 1.54 7.63 -2.32
CA CYS A 208 0.80 8.68 -3.03
C CYS A 208 1.42 8.94 -4.40
N ASP A 209 0.74 9.71 -5.22
CA ASP A 209 1.29 10.22 -6.46
C ASP A 209 2.44 11.23 -6.24
N LEU A 210 3.18 11.56 -7.29
CA LEU A 210 4.25 12.57 -7.27
C LEU A 210 3.82 13.77 -8.11
N THR A 211 3.56 14.88 -7.43
CA THR A 211 3.01 16.09 -8.04
C THR A 211 4.03 17.21 -8.19
N TYR A 212 3.69 18.27 -8.91
CA TYR A 212 4.50 19.50 -8.95
C TYR A 212 4.57 20.18 -7.58
N ASP A 213 3.52 20.07 -6.77
CA ASP A 213 3.49 20.67 -5.43
C ASP A 213 4.46 19.98 -4.47
N TYR A 214 4.74 18.67 -4.61
CA TYR A 214 5.82 18.00 -3.88
C TYR A 214 7.15 18.72 -4.09
N VAL A 215 7.54 18.97 -5.34
CA VAL A 215 8.79 19.66 -5.68
C VAL A 215 8.80 21.09 -5.14
N LYS A 216 7.68 21.80 -5.24
CA LYS A 216 7.55 23.17 -4.74
C LYS A 216 7.70 23.23 -3.23
N ILE A 217 6.99 22.38 -2.50
CA ILE A 217 7.04 22.32 -1.01
C ILE A 217 8.48 22.05 -0.56
N ASN A 218 9.11 21.01 -1.09
CA ASN A 218 10.45 20.60 -0.67
C ASN A 218 11.56 21.54 -1.19
N GLY A 219 11.37 22.17 -2.35
CA GLY A 219 12.29 23.17 -2.90
C GLY A 219 12.29 24.49 -2.12
N ASP A 220 11.16 24.86 -1.53
CA ASP A 220 11.01 26.08 -0.72
C ASP A 220 11.33 25.86 0.76
N TYR A 221 11.39 24.60 1.22
CA TYR A 221 11.70 24.23 2.60
C TYR A 221 13.18 24.55 2.89
N ARG A 222 13.40 25.49 3.80
CA ARG A 222 14.75 25.87 4.28
C ARG A 222 14.83 25.64 5.77
N THR A 223 15.71 24.75 6.19
CA THR A 223 16.08 24.54 7.60
C THR A 223 17.02 25.61 8.11
#